data_8814c7f718b790626f1a867b2bc1f9fd
#
_entry.id   8814c7f718b790626f1a867b2bc1f9fd
#
_cell.length_a   1.000
_cell.length_b   1.000
_cell.length_c   1.000
_cell.angle_alpha   90.00
_cell.angle_beta   90.00
_cell.angle_gamma   90.00
#
_symmetry.space_group_name_H-M   'P 1'
#
loop_
_entity.id
_entity.type
_entity.pdbx_description
1 polymer ?
#
loop_
_entity_poly.entity_id
_entity_poly.type
_entity_poly.pdbx_seq_one_letter_code
_entity_poly.pdbx_strand_id
1 'polypeptide(L)'
;DIVYKINEDKVYRVRSLDVHIGGDHPHTQTNLVRNISPIRPGDLADPKQMHLLKRRLEGSQYFDTGPENGPRIETNIVRNENWIQRPDVNAARGQSLESPRIGGHGILQPTATLSNGATPNARLALTKKTQAKPEIHESQTVARPYFIEVQTAPPTEQQEPVSDESKLAPLTPLFRSQSLDDPLPPGVFGSDSDSQSNPFGNAIRNSETDDWQRMPPPEFIDIDAYVNEARTGRLMFGVGVNSNAGVVGNIVLSEQNFDILRPPTSWDDVWNGTAWRGGGQRFRIEAMPGSQVSRYLVDWQDPYFLDSNFNLGVSGFYFQRFYQNWTEQRVGGKLRVGKQFSQQWSGAIALRLEDVDISNPTIPTPPLLTEVLGQTFLSTARASLTHDTRDAAFLPGSGHYVELGVEQAFGEFSYTRVEAEGRQYFTTYQRADGAGKHTVSVNGQASWTGQDTPIYERFFAGGFQSFRGFAFRGVSPIQTGVRVGGTTMLLGSVEYMLPVVANEMVKAVAFTDFGTVNDNQSFSDFRLSVGTGLRVAVPMMGPVPIALDFAFPILKEEIDQEQIFSFYVGVNR
;
A
#
# COMPACT_ATOMS: atom_id res chain seq x y z
N ASP A 1 -26.77 32.28 28.51
CA ASP A 1 -25.54 32.47 27.70
C ASP A 1 -24.38 31.84 28.44
N ILE A 2 -23.70 30.92 27.80
CA ILE A 2 -22.47 30.32 28.32
C ILE A 2 -21.31 31.14 27.74
N VAL A 3 -20.59 31.85 28.60
CA VAL A 3 -19.42 32.64 28.18
C VAL A 3 -18.17 31.81 28.47
N TYR A 4 -17.46 31.42 27.45
CA TYR A 4 -16.14 30.81 27.60
C TYR A 4 -15.09 31.92 27.72
N LYS A 5 -14.35 31.94 28.80
CA LYS A 5 -13.18 32.79 28.95
C LYS A 5 -11.95 32.00 28.54
N ILE A 6 -11.45 32.26 27.34
CA ILE A 6 -10.22 31.65 26.83
C ILE A 6 -9.05 32.54 27.24
N ASN A 7 -8.05 31.95 27.87
CA ASN A 7 -6.79 32.61 28.14
C ASN A 7 -5.77 32.02 27.14
N GLU A 8 -5.36 32.84 26.18
CA GLU A 8 -4.32 32.41 25.23
C GLU A 8 -2.98 32.41 25.96
N ASP A 9 -2.34 31.24 26.02
CA ASP A 9 -0.99 31.09 26.56
C ASP A 9 0.04 31.51 25.51
N LYS A 10 1.32 31.39 25.86
CA LYS A 10 2.44 31.75 24.97
C LYS A 10 2.53 30.81 23.80
N VAL A 11 3.09 31.33 22.70
CA VAL A 11 3.39 30.54 21.51
C VAL A 11 4.63 29.69 21.76
N TYR A 12 4.50 28.38 21.62
CA TYR A 12 5.60 27.42 21.76
C TYR A 12 6.07 26.94 20.39
N ARG A 13 7.40 26.69 20.26
CA ARG A 13 7.99 26.01 19.11
C ARG A 13 8.54 24.66 19.53
N VAL A 14 8.43 23.68 18.63
CA VAL A 14 9.00 22.35 18.83
C VAL A 14 10.52 22.43 18.76
N ARG A 15 11.21 22.01 19.81
CA ARG A 15 12.67 21.90 19.86
C ARG A 15 13.14 20.55 19.34
N SER A 16 12.57 19.47 19.88
CA SER A 16 12.91 18.10 19.51
C SER A 16 11.67 17.23 19.43
N LEU A 17 11.78 16.16 18.64
CA LEU A 17 10.88 15.02 18.66
C LEU A 17 11.73 13.79 19.06
N ASP A 18 11.55 13.36 20.30
CA ASP A 18 12.23 12.23 20.87
C ASP A 18 11.31 10.99 20.83
N VAL A 19 11.86 9.87 20.38
CA VAL A 19 11.10 8.65 20.08
C VAL A 19 11.56 7.53 21.00
N HIS A 20 10.62 6.99 21.78
CA HIS A 20 10.83 5.90 22.72
C HIS A 20 10.05 4.68 22.21
N ILE A 21 10.78 3.64 21.79
CA ILE A 21 10.21 2.42 21.24
C ILE A 21 10.35 1.31 22.28
N GLY A 22 9.22 0.82 22.78
CA GLY A 22 9.10 -0.32 23.68
C GLY A 22 8.71 -1.60 22.96
N GLY A 23 8.69 -2.72 23.67
CA GLY A 23 8.32 -4.05 23.18
C GLY A 23 9.28 -5.11 23.72
N ASP A 24 8.97 -6.38 23.46
CA ASP A 24 9.81 -7.51 23.92
C ASP A 24 11.22 -7.48 23.29
N HIS A 25 11.28 -7.11 22.01
CA HIS A 25 12.51 -6.99 21.22
C HIS A 25 12.35 -5.83 20.21
N PRO A 26 12.46 -4.57 20.66
CA PRO A 26 12.22 -3.43 19.78
C PRO A 26 13.34 -3.28 18.75
N HIS A 27 12.97 -3.28 17.48
CA HIS A 27 13.90 -3.22 16.35
C HIS A 27 13.58 -2.09 15.37
N THR A 28 12.39 -1.48 15.53
CA THR A 28 11.95 -0.39 14.67
C THR A 28 12.89 0.81 14.76
N GLN A 29 13.30 1.31 13.62
CA GLN A 29 14.18 2.49 13.53
C GLN A 29 13.41 3.75 13.91
N THR A 30 14.03 4.63 14.70
CA THR A 30 13.44 5.91 15.13
C THR A 30 13.13 6.83 13.94
N ASN A 31 13.90 6.73 12.84
CA ASN A 31 13.65 7.47 11.61
C ASN A 31 12.27 7.18 11.03
N LEU A 32 11.76 5.96 11.18
CA LEU A 32 10.42 5.62 10.71
C LEU A 32 9.35 6.48 11.40
N VAL A 33 9.42 6.65 12.72
CA VAL A 33 8.48 7.51 13.46
C VAL A 33 8.63 8.96 13.04
N ARG A 34 9.86 9.44 12.84
CA ARG A 34 10.13 10.80 12.37
C ARG A 34 9.59 11.04 10.96
N ASN A 35 9.66 10.05 10.07
CA ASN A 35 9.11 10.14 8.71
C ASN A 35 7.58 10.15 8.69
N ILE A 36 6.93 9.43 9.62
CA ILE A 36 5.48 9.45 9.82
C ILE A 36 5.00 10.79 10.41
N SER A 37 5.86 11.46 11.19
CA SER A 37 5.51 12.67 11.93
C SER A 37 5.21 13.85 11.00
N PRO A 38 4.07 14.53 11.18
CA PRO A 38 3.80 15.80 10.50
C PRO A 38 4.54 16.97 11.15
N ILE A 39 5.17 16.76 12.33
CA ILE A 39 5.83 17.78 13.13
C ILE A 39 7.33 17.73 12.91
N ARG A 40 7.94 18.87 12.68
CA ARG A 40 9.38 19.04 12.55
C ARG A 40 9.94 19.98 13.62
N PRO A 41 11.18 19.80 14.06
CA PRO A 41 11.86 20.79 14.90
C PRO A 41 11.82 22.19 14.26
N GLY A 42 11.38 23.19 15.03
CA GLY A 42 11.18 24.57 14.54
C GLY A 42 9.72 24.94 14.24
N ASP A 43 8.83 23.95 14.05
CA ASP A 43 7.41 24.19 13.81
C ASP A 43 6.72 24.77 15.05
N LEU A 44 5.56 25.39 14.85
CA LEU A 44 4.68 25.76 15.94
C LEU A 44 4.10 24.51 16.61
N ALA A 45 4.02 24.52 17.92
CA ALA A 45 3.44 23.44 18.70
C ALA A 45 1.90 23.48 18.58
N ASP A 46 1.38 22.84 17.55
CA ASP A 46 -0.06 22.74 17.28
C ASP A 46 -0.61 21.40 17.84
N PRO A 47 -1.55 21.44 18.80
CA PRO A 47 -2.21 20.24 19.31
C PRO A 47 -2.87 19.38 18.22
N LYS A 48 -3.36 20.00 17.14
CA LYS A 48 -3.94 19.25 16.01
C LYS A 48 -2.91 18.38 15.31
N GLN A 49 -1.69 18.88 15.13
CA GLN A 49 -0.59 18.12 14.55
C GLN A 49 -0.14 16.97 15.48
N MET A 50 -0.19 17.17 16.81
CA MET A 50 0.09 16.11 17.77
C MET A 50 -0.96 15.00 17.73
N HIS A 51 -2.23 15.36 17.64
CA HIS A 51 -3.30 14.37 17.42
C HIS A 51 -3.19 13.66 16.07
N LEU A 52 -2.76 14.36 15.03
CA LEU A 52 -2.51 13.77 13.73
C LEU A 52 -1.33 12.79 13.78
N LEU A 53 -0.23 13.15 14.48
CA LEU A 53 0.89 12.24 14.73
C LEU A 53 0.40 10.96 15.41
N LYS A 54 -0.35 11.07 16.49
CA LYS A 54 -0.90 9.92 17.21
C LYS A 54 -1.73 9.03 16.27
N ARG A 55 -2.68 9.60 15.53
CA ARG A 55 -3.50 8.85 14.56
C ARG A 55 -2.68 8.19 13.46
N ARG A 56 -1.63 8.85 12.96
CA ARG A 56 -0.74 8.26 11.95
C ARG A 56 0.05 7.08 12.51
N LEU A 57 0.51 7.17 13.75
CA LEU A 57 1.20 6.07 14.43
C LEU A 57 0.26 4.88 14.66
N GLU A 58 -0.97 5.13 15.13
CA GLU A 58 -2.00 4.10 15.29
C GLU A 58 -2.39 3.45 13.94
N GLY A 59 -2.50 4.25 12.88
CA GLY A 59 -2.85 3.77 11.53
C GLY A 59 -1.69 3.10 10.78
N SER A 60 -0.46 3.24 11.25
CA SER A 60 0.73 2.72 10.55
C SER A 60 0.86 1.20 10.57
N GLN A 61 0.18 0.53 11.51
CA GLN A 61 0.28 -0.92 11.79
C GLN A 61 1.67 -1.40 12.25
N TYR A 62 2.61 -0.50 12.50
CA TYR A 62 3.93 -0.84 13.04
C TYR A 62 3.90 -0.96 14.55
N PHE A 63 2.95 -0.28 15.19
CA PHE A 63 2.86 -0.15 16.64
C PHE A 63 1.55 -0.72 17.18
N ASP A 64 1.61 -1.17 18.43
CA ASP A 64 0.46 -1.66 19.15
C ASP A 64 -0.56 -0.53 19.36
N THR A 65 -1.85 -0.83 19.26
CA THR A 65 -2.95 0.14 19.39
C THR A 65 -3.83 -0.11 20.61
N GLY A 66 -3.44 -1.06 21.46
CA GLY A 66 -4.16 -1.37 22.70
C GLY A 66 -4.23 -0.17 23.66
N PRO A 67 -5.22 -0.13 24.57
CA PRO A 67 -5.40 0.99 25.50
C PRO A 67 -4.21 1.19 26.43
N GLU A 68 -3.45 0.15 26.75
CA GLU A 68 -2.27 0.23 27.63
C GLU A 68 -0.97 0.47 26.87
N ASN A 69 -0.85 -0.07 25.66
CA ASN A 69 0.38 -0.10 24.88
C ASN A 69 0.36 0.80 23.64
N GLY A 70 -0.77 1.48 23.39
CA GLY A 70 -0.92 2.34 22.21
C GLY A 70 -0.05 3.59 22.27
N PRO A 71 0.12 4.28 21.12
CA PRO A 71 0.94 5.47 21.01
C PRO A 71 0.53 6.57 21.98
N ARG A 72 1.49 7.10 22.74
CA ARG A 72 1.33 8.25 23.63
C ARG A 72 2.25 9.36 23.20
N ILE A 73 1.72 10.58 23.20
CA ILE A 73 2.48 11.79 22.90
C ILE A 73 2.47 12.65 24.16
N GLU A 74 3.66 12.91 24.67
CA GLU A 74 3.87 13.76 25.84
C GLU A 74 4.61 15.03 25.41
N THR A 75 4.38 16.12 26.11
CA THR A 75 5.01 17.41 25.81
C THR A 75 5.67 17.97 27.05
N ASN A 76 6.94 18.31 26.94
CA ASN A 76 7.72 18.88 28.03
C ASN A 76 8.10 20.33 27.70
N ILE A 77 7.64 21.29 28.51
CA ILE A 77 7.98 22.69 28.35
C ILE A 77 9.43 22.92 28.80
N VAL A 78 10.25 23.40 27.88
CA VAL A 78 11.63 23.75 28.18
C VAL A 78 11.70 25.19 28.64
N ARG A 79 11.79 25.40 29.95
CA ARG A 79 12.03 26.74 30.55
C ARG A 79 13.50 27.07 30.34
N ASN A 80 13.76 28.05 29.53
CA ASN A 80 15.11 28.43 29.16
C ASN A 80 15.65 29.48 30.20
N GLU A 81 16.14 29.01 31.33
CA GLU A 81 16.85 29.87 32.27
C GLU A 81 18.24 30.27 31.78
N ASN A 82 18.78 29.68 30.75
CA ASN A 82 20.15 29.85 30.28
C ASN A 82 20.31 30.69 28.99
N TRP A 83 19.25 31.25 28.44
CA TRP A 83 19.35 32.08 27.21
C TRP A 83 19.83 33.52 27.47
N ILE A 84 20.03 33.92 28.72
CA ILE A 84 20.47 35.28 29.08
C ILE A 84 21.97 35.50 28.82
N GLN A 85 22.74 34.46 28.53
CA GLN A 85 24.16 34.56 28.12
C GLN A 85 24.38 34.20 26.66
N ARG A 86 23.79 34.97 25.73
CA ARG A 86 24.44 35.09 24.43
C ARG A 86 25.68 35.92 24.63
N PRO A 87 26.89 35.44 24.27
CA PRO A 87 28.05 36.32 24.20
C PRO A 87 27.67 37.43 23.21
N ASP A 88 27.84 38.64 23.66
CA ASP A 88 27.53 39.86 22.92
C ASP A 88 28.25 39.80 21.55
N VAL A 89 27.51 39.59 20.48
CA VAL A 89 28.07 39.50 19.10
C VAL A 89 28.76 40.83 18.71
N ASN A 90 28.50 41.91 19.48
CA ASN A 90 29.15 43.18 19.33
C ASN A 90 30.51 43.29 20.03
N ALA A 91 30.85 42.40 20.96
CA ALA A 91 32.16 42.36 21.60
C ALA A 91 33.28 41.80 20.66
N ALA A 92 32.88 41.03 19.64
CA ALA A 92 33.83 40.48 18.66
C ALA A 92 34.21 41.46 17.51
N ARG A 93 33.56 42.64 17.44
CA ARG A 93 33.85 43.65 16.39
C ARG A 93 34.96 44.63 16.77
N GLY A 94 35.50 44.55 17.98
CA GLY A 94 36.53 45.49 18.50
C GLY A 94 37.97 44.97 18.51
N GLN A 95 38.24 43.74 18.07
CA GLN A 95 39.61 43.26 17.95
C GLN A 95 40.03 43.29 16.49
N SER A 96 40.89 44.29 16.17
CA SER A 96 41.59 44.41 14.91
C SER A 96 42.38 43.14 14.60
N LEU A 97 42.09 42.53 13.47
CA LEU A 97 42.90 41.48 12.87
C LEU A 97 44.28 42.02 12.49
N GLU A 98 45.27 41.84 13.37
CA GLU A 98 46.67 41.86 12.94
C GLU A 98 46.96 40.57 12.16
N SER A 99 47.28 40.75 10.90
CA SER A 99 47.67 39.69 9.97
C SER A 99 49.01 39.08 10.40
N PRO A 100 49.14 37.76 10.59
CA PRO A 100 50.48 37.17 10.69
C PRO A 100 51.10 37.10 9.29
N ARG A 101 52.29 37.68 9.17
CA ARG A 101 53.15 37.62 7.99
C ARG A 101 53.51 36.16 7.66
N ILE A 102 53.34 35.84 6.41
CA ILE A 102 53.85 34.62 5.79
C ILE A 102 55.38 34.67 5.78
N GLY A 103 56.03 33.76 6.49
CA GLY A 103 57.46 33.47 6.42
C GLY A 103 57.67 32.01 6.04
N GLY A 104 58.40 31.82 4.96
CA GLY A 104 58.48 30.64 4.14
C GLY A 104 59.20 29.40 4.65
N HIS A 105 59.04 28.41 3.80
CA HIS A 105 59.88 27.21 3.57
C HIS A 105 60.08 26.18 4.68
N GLY A 106 59.57 24.99 4.43
CA GLY A 106 59.95 23.77 5.09
C GLY A 106 59.21 22.55 4.52
N ILE A 107 59.76 21.99 3.47
CA ILE A 107 59.40 20.66 2.94
C ILE A 107 59.84 19.62 3.96
N LEU A 108 58.94 18.78 4.44
CA LEU A 108 59.28 17.52 5.07
C LEU A 108 58.41 16.39 4.51
N GLN A 109 59.14 15.43 3.92
CA GLN A 109 58.65 14.17 3.38
C GLN A 109 58.21 13.21 4.53
N PRO A 110 57.36 12.26 4.27
CA PRO A 110 56.98 11.23 5.23
C PRO A 110 58.02 10.09 5.26
N THR A 111 58.61 9.83 6.39
CA THR A 111 59.40 8.62 6.64
C THR A 111 58.54 7.52 7.19
N ALA A 112 58.47 6.45 6.42
CA ALA A 112 57.97 5.15 6.89
C ALA A 112 59.04 4.46 7.75
N THR A 113 58.68 4.00 8.92
CA THR A 113 59.50 3.03 9.69
C THR A 113 58.69 1.77 9.91
N LEU A 114 59.13 0.72 9.24
CA LEU A 114 58.83 -0.68 9.52
C LEU A 114 59.62 -1.09 10.79
N SER A 115 58.98 -1.72 11.73
CA SER A 115 59.67 -2.58 12.70
C SER A 115 59.01 -3.95 12.77
N ASN A 116 59.80 -4.94 12.36
CA ASN A 116 59.59 -6.37 12.52
C ASN A 116 59.65 -6.78 14.00
N GLY A 117 58.89 -7.81 14.35
CA GLY A 117 59.14 -8.51 15.60
C GLY A 117 58.14 -9.61 15.98
N ALA A 118 58.40 -10.80 15.46
CA ALA A 118 58.32 -12.08 16.14
C ALA A 118 57.00 -12.66 16.65
N THR A 119 56.57 -13.73 16.00
CA THR A 119 55.81 -14.85 16.54
C THR A 119 56.50 -15.56 17.69
N PRO A 120 55.78 -16.24 18.61
CA PRO A 120 55.88 -17.68 18.56
C PRO A 120 54.56 -18.48 18.76
N ASN A 121 54.55 -19.59 18.09
CA ASN A 121 53.76 -20.80 18.21
C ASN A 121 53.27 -21.15 19.62
N ALA A 122 52.05 -21.60 19.75
CA ALA A 122 51.63 -22.59 20.73
C ALA A 122 50.66 -23.60 20.09
N ARG A 123 51.06 -24.82 20.25
CA ARG A 123 50.55 -26.07 19.70
C ARG A 123 49.14 -26.43 20.17
N LEU A 124 48.45 -27.12 19.29
CA LEU A 124 47.33 -28.04 19.54
C LEU A 124 47.60 -28.97 20.72
N ALA A 125 46.55 -29.17 21.53
CA ALA A 125 46.39 -30.40 22.31
C ALA A 125 44.96 -30.94 22.03
N LEU A 126 44.91 -31.98 21.23
CA LEU A 126 43.78 -32.89 21.05
C LEU A 126 43.67 -33.76 22.30
N THR A 127 42.56 -33.72 23.00
CA THR A 127 42.17 -34.78 23.92
C THR A 127 40.92 -35.48 23.40
N LYS A 128 41.13 -36.69 22.89
CA LYS A 128 40.09 -37.71 22.69
C LYS A 128 39.47 -38.05 24.04
N LYS A 129 38.14 -38.06 24.12
CA LYS A 129 37.42 -38.83 25.14
C LYS A 129 36.35 -39.68 24.47
N THR A 130 36.49 -40.92 24.76
CA THR A 130 35.91 -42.16 24.34
C THR A 130 34.38 -42.23 24.48
N GLN A 131 33.81 -42.97 23.58
CA GLN A 131 32.43 -43.46 23.49
C GLN A 131 31.91 -44.08 24.79
N ALA A 132 30.64 -43.83 25.09
CA ALA A 132 29.75 -44.76 25.74
C ALA A 132 28.42 -44.77 25.04
N LYS A 133 28.05 -45.94 24.54
CA LYS A 133 26.79 -46.33 23.89
C LYS A 133 25.79 -46.69 24.99
N PRO A 134 24.56 -46.25 24.98
CA PRO A 134 23.50 -46.99 25.65
C PRO A 134 22.53 -47.61 24.63
N GLU A 135 22.08 -48.75 25.06
CA GLU A 135 21.24 -49.74 24.41
C GLU A 135 19.86 -49.23 23.97
N ILE A 136 19.40 -49.86 22.93
CA ILE A 136 18.06 -49.75 22.35
C ILE A 136 17.08 -50.53 23.27
N HIS A 137 16.09 -49.83 23.81
CA HIS A 137 14.85 -50.45 24.24
C HIS A 137 13.72 -50.02 23.29
N GLU A 138 13.32 -50.98 22.48
CA GLU A 138 12.05 -50.93 21.75
C GLU A 138 10.86 -50.88 22.74
N SER A 139 10.10 -49.81 22.70
CA SER A 139 8.70 -49.84 23.13
C SER A 139 7.84 -49.19 22.07
N GLN A 140 7.09 -50.00 21.41
CA GLN A 140 6.01 -49.62 20.52
C GLN A 140 5.00 -48.75 21.27
N THR A 141 4.81 -47.53 20.84
CA THR A 141 3.66 -46.71 21.26
C THR A 141 2.98 -46.19 20.01
N VAL A 142 1.78 -46.73 19.83
CA VAL A 142 0.79 -46.40 18.82
C VAL A 142 0.46 -44.90 18.91
N ALA A 143 0.67 -44.15 17.85
CA ALA A 143 0.27 -42.76 17.72
C ALA A 143 -1.27 -42.67 17.72
N ARG A 144 -1.83 -42.03 18.73
CA ARG A 144 -3.22 -41.58 18.76
C ARG A 144 -3.27 -40.15 18.16
N PRO A 145 -4.28 -39.83 17.36
CA PRO A 145 -4.49 -38.48 16.88
C PRO A 145 -4.92 -37.57 18.04
N TYR A 146 -4.24 -36.44 18.18
CA TYR A 146 -4.61 -35.36 19.10
C TYR A 146 -5.87 -34.66 18.56
N PHE A 147 -7.00 -34.87 19.24
CA PHE A 147 -8.16 -33.99 19.18
C PHE A 147 -7.86 -32.77 20.08
N ILE A 148 -7.88 -31.57 19.53
CA ILE A 148 -7.91 -30.35 20.32
C ILE A 148 -9.34 -30.15 20.81
N GLU A 149 -9.53 -30.38 22.09
CA GLU A 149 -10.79 -30.11 22.80
C GLU A 149 -10.86 -28.58 23.05
N VAL A 150 -11.79 -27.92 22.37
CA VAL A 150 -12.08 -26.49 22.62
C VAL A 150 -12.90 -26.43 23.90
N GLN A 151 -12.31 -26.00 25.00
CA GLN A 151 -13.02 -25.66 26.22
C GLN A 151 -13.87 -24.40 25.99
N THR A 152 -15.18 -24.58 25.98
CA THR A 152 -16.15 -23.49 26.05
C THR A 152 -16.24 -23.03 27.50
N ALA A 153 -15.93 -21.77 27.75
CA ALA A 153 -16.16 -21.09 29.03
C ALA A 153 -17.67 -20.90 29.28
N PRO A 154 -18.13 -20.95 30.54
CA PRO A 154 -19.54 -20.81 30.88
C PRO A 154 -20.05 -19.37 30.68
N PRO A 155 -21.36 -19.18 30.48
CA PRO A 155 -21.93 -17.85 30.21
C PRO A 155 -21.90 -17.00 31.48
N THR A 156 -21.27 -15.85 31.42
CA THR A 156 -21.33 -14.80 32.45
C THR A 156 -22.44 -13.81 32.10
N GLU A 157 -23.15 -13.42 33.14
CA GLU A 157 -24.30 -12.55 33.22
C GLU A 157 -24.25 -11.28 32.39
N GLN A 158 -25.44 -10.88 31.95
CA GLN A 158 -25.79 -9.64 31.26
C GLN A 158 -25.34 -8.40 32.03
N GLN A 159 -24.50 -7.59 31.42
CA GLN A 159 -24.39 -6.16 31.72
C GLN A 159 -24.76 -5.38 30.45
N GLU A 160 -25.63 -4.40 30.64
CA GLU A 160 -26.17 -3.53 29.60
C GLU A 160 -25.07 -2.79 28.82
N PRO A 161 -25.29 -2.49 27.54
CA PRO A 161 -24.28 -1.86 26.70
C PRO A 161 -24.17 -0.37 27.01
N VAL A 162 -23.03 0.02 27.53
CA VAL A 162 -22.58 1.42 27.44
C VAL A 162 -22.14 1.66 26.00
N SER A 163 -22.83 2.54 25.32
CA SER A 163 -22.54 3.01 23.98
C SER A 163 -21.18 3.73 23.96
N ASP A 164 -20.16 3.06 23.43
CA ASP A 164 -18.88 3.68 23.11
C ASP A 164 -18.64 3.57 21.60
N GLU A 165 -19.14 4.60 20.91
CA GLU A 165 -19.12 4.79 19.46
C GLU A 165 -17.76 5.30 18.98
N SER A 166 -16.67 4.60 19.17
CA SER A 166 -15.41 5.08 18.61
C SER A 166 -14.33 4.05 18.28
N LYS A 167 -14.68 2.78 18.11
CA LYS A 167 -13.64 1.75 17.84
C LYS A 167 -14.00 0.78 16.73
N LEU A 168 -14.11 1.30 15.52
CA LEU A 168 -13.81 0.52 14.33
C LEU A 168 -12.70 1.24 13.58
N ALA A 169 -11.47 0.92 13.96
CA ALA A 169 -10.33 1.19 13.09
C ALA A 169 -10.62 0.53 11.74
N PRO A 170 -10.41 1.22 10.61
CA PRO A 170 -10.58 0.63 9.30
C PRO A 170 -9.62 -0.55 9.20
N LEU A 171 -10.16 -1.76 9.25
CA LEU A 171 -9.43 -2.96 8.90
C LEU A 171 -9.00 -2.79 7.46
N THR A 172 -7.74 -2.54 7.25
CA THR A 172 -7.13 -2.58 5.93
C THR A 172 -7.49 -3.92 5.30
N PRO A 173 -8.01 -3.95 4.08
CA PRO A 173 -8.40 -5.20 3.44
C PRO A 173 -7.16 -6.07 3.30
N LEU A 174 -7.12 -7.15 4.08
CA LEU A 174 -6.03 -8.11 4.14
C LEU A 174 -5.82 -8.87 2.83
N PHE A 175 -6.67 -8.63 1.85
CA PHE A 175 -6.74 -9.44 0.64
C PHE A 175 -7.20 -8.64 -0.58
N ARG A 176 -6.54 -7.54 -0.84
CA ARG A 176 -6.51 -7.05 -2.20
C ARG A 176 -5.29 -7.69 -2.86
N SER A 177 -5.49 -8.47 -3.90
CA SER A 177 -4.44 -8.63 -4.91
C SER A 177 -4.23 -7.21 -5.43
N GLN A 178 -3.36 -6.44 -4.77
CA GLN A 178 -2.96 -5.18 -5.35
C GLN A 178 -2.37 -5.57 -6.70
N SER A 179 -3.05 -5.20 -7.76
CA SER A 179 -2.35 -5.05 -9.00
C SER A 179 -1.17 -4.16 -8.65
N LEU A 180 -0.01 -4.43 -9.22
CA LEU A 180 1.19 -3.60 -9.00
C LEU A 180 0.95 -2.12 -9.32
N ASP A 181 -0.23 -1.76 -9.82
CA ASP A 181 -0.67 -0.41 -10.21
C ASP A 181 -1.56 0.27 -9.15
N ASP A 182 -1.94 -0.42 -8.06
CA ASP A 182 -2.74 0.22 -7.01
C ASP A 182 -1.92 1.27 -6.24
N PRO A 183 -2.41 2.51 -6.14
CA PRO A 183 -1.77 3.56 -5.34
C PRO A 183 -1.76 3.17 -3.87
N LEU A 184 -0.77 3.63 -3.12
CA LEU A 184 -0.70 3.45 -1.68
C LEU A 184 -1.95 4.07 -1.01
N PRO A 185 -2.48 3.46 0.06
CA PRO A 185 -3.64 3.99 0.74
C PRO A 185 -3.41 5.45 1.17
N PRO A 186 -4.40 6.34 0.95
CA PRO A 186 -4.29 7.74 1.36
C PRO A 186 -4.17 7.82 2.87
N GLY A 187 -3.23 8.58 3.36
CA GLY A 187 -3.19 8.91 4.78
C GLY A 187 -1.83 8.96 5.44
N VAL A 188 -0.74 8.71 4.73
CA VAL A 188 0.58 8.66 5.40
C VAL A 188 1.41 9.93 5.18
N PHE A 189 1.09 10.79 4.21
CA PHE A 189 1.97 11.91 3.85
C PHE A 189 1.21 13.21 3.62
N GLY A 190 1.45 14.20 4.44
CA GLY A 190 1.13 15.59 4.21
C GLY A 190 2.39 16.42 4.38
N SER A 191 2.87 17.03 3.33
CA SER A 191 3.76 18.18 3.42
C SER A 191 2.98 19.38 2.90
N ASP A 192 2.45 20.18 3.82
CA ASP A 192 1.94 21.50 3.49
C ASP A 192 3.12 22.43 3.19
N SER A 193 3.41 22.60 1.93
CA SER A 193 4.20 23.73 1.46
C SER A 193 3.26 24.71 0.77
N ASP A 194 2.46 25.43 1.57
CA ASP A 194 1.79 26.65 1.10
C ASP A 194 2.81 27.78 1.00
N SER A 195 3.50 27.87 -0.12
CA SER A 195 4.10 29.11 -0.58
C SER A 195 3.04 29.92 -1.33
N GLN A 196 2.15 30.58 -0.59
CA GLN A 196 1.35 31.65 -1.16
C GLN A 196 2.27 32.83 -1.50
N SER A 197 2.53 33.00 -2.78
CA SER A 197 3.04 34.24 -3.34
C SER A 197 2.01 35.35 -3.12
N ASN A 198 2.32 36.26 -2.22
CA ASN A 198 1.52 37.40 -1.86
C ASN A 198 1.57 38.45 -3.00
N PRO A 199 0.44 38.76 -3.73
CA PRO A 199 0.47 39.71 -4.84
C PRO A 199 0.33 41.19 -4.42
N PHE A 200 0.48 41.53 -3.14
CA PHE A 200 0.43 42.90 -2.66
C PHE A 200 1.75 43.35 -2.05
N GLY A 201 2.76 43.43 -2.89
CA GLY A 201 3.96 44.24 -2.63
C GLY A 201 3.67 45.72 -2.92
N ASN A 202 3.93 46.59 -1.93
CA ASN A 202 3.94 48.04 -1.96
C ASN A 202 2.63 48.77 -1.59
N ALA A 203 2.34 48.84 -0.32
CA ALA A 203 1.87 50.05 0.34
C ALA A 203 1.84 49.75 1.86
N ILE A 204 2.74 50.37 2.54
CA ILE A 204 2.70 50.96 3.88
C ILE A 204 4.12 50.88 4.47
N ARG A 205 4.93 51.82 4.03
CA ARG A 205 5.99 52.35 4.89
C ARG A 205 5.33 53.42 5.74
N ASN A 206 5.06 53.07 7.01
CA ASN A 206 5.18 54.05 8.11
C ASN A 206 4.91 53.36 9.44
N SER A 207 5.88 53.41 10.34
CA SER A 207 5.80 53.53 11.78
C SER A 207 5.02 52.44 12.57
N GLU A 208 5.44 51.17 12.46
CA GLU A 208 5.18 50.20 13.54
C GLU A 208 6.24 49.08 13.54
N THR A 209 7.50 49.42 13.25
CA THR A 209 8.58 48.43 13.20
C THR A 209 9.18 48.06 14.56
N ASP A 210 8.66 48.58 15.66
CA ASP A 210 9.22 48.33 17.00
C ASP A 210 8.47 47.28 17.83
N ASP A 211 7.28 46.83 17.42
CA ASP A 211 6.53 45.82 18.21
C ASP A 211 7.02 44.39 18.01
N TRP A 212 7.66 44.09 16.89
CA TRP A 212 8.25 42.75 16.65
C TRP A 212 9.45 42.46 17.57
N GLN A 213 10.11 43.50 18.11
CA GLN A 213 11.24 43.34 19.03
C GLN A 213 10.78 43.12 20.50
N ARG A 214 9.49 43.28 20.78
CA ARG A 214 8.91 43.10 22.14
C ARG A 214 8.23 41.76 22.35
N MET A 215 8.11 40.90 21.33
CA MET A 215 7.62 39.56 21.57
C MET A 215 8.63 38.81 22.43
N PRO A 216 8.24 38.25 23.57
CA PRO A 216 9.14 37.41 24.33
C PRO A 216 9.63 36.28 23.41
N PRO A 217 10.90 35.89 23.53
CA PRO A 217 11.42 34.81 22.72
C PRO A 217 10.49 33.60 22.85
N PRO A 218 10.18 32.90 21.74
CA PRO A 218 9.28 31.76 21.79
C PRO A 218 9.82 30.74 22.78
N GLU A 219 8.98 30.27 23.66
CA GLU A 219 9.33 29.16 24.54
C GLU A 219 9.35 27.87 23.70
N PHE A 220 10.15 26.91 24.11
CA PHE A 220 10.30 25.66 23.39
C PHE A 220 9.63 24.51 24.12
N ILE A 221 9.14 23.56 23.37
CA ILE A 221 8.69 22.26 23.89
C ILE A 221 9.46 21.12 23.24
N ASP A 222 9.71 20.10 24.02
CA ASP A 222 10.10 18.78 23.51
C ASP A 222 8.87 17.90 23.43
N ILE A 223 8.80 17.11 22.38
CA ILE A 223 7.74 16.15 22.15
C ILE A 223 8.34 14.76 22.30
N ASP A 224 7.83 13.99 23.26
CA ASP A 224 8.17 12.61 23.50
C ASP A 224 7.08 11.70 22.91
N ALA A 225 7.44 10.88 21.93
CA ALA A 225 6.56 9.88 21.33
C ALA A 225 6.90 8.50 21.88
N TYR A 226 6.01 7.93 22.69
CA TYR A 226 6.12 6.58 23.23
C TYR A 226 5.28 5.63 22.38
N VAL A 227 5.91 4.59 21.85
CA VAL A 227 5.28 3.57 21.01
C VAL A 227 5.79 2.18 21.40
N ASN A 228 4.93 1.17 21.31
CA ASN A 228 5.32 -0.22 21.47
C ASN A 228 5.23 -0.93 20.12
N GLU A 229 6.26 -1.68 19.78
CA GLU A 229 6.35 -2.39 18.50
C GLU A 229 5.33 -3.52 18.43
N ALA A 230 4.49 -3.54 17.39
CA ALA A 230 3.50 -4.59 17.15
C ALA A 230 4.12 -5.78 16.40
N ARG A 231 3.46 -6.93 16.43
CA ARG A 231 3.77 -8.06 15.56
C ARG A 231 3.19 -7.82 14.19
N THR A 232 4.02 -7.55 13.20
CA THR A 232 3.64 -7.10 11.85
C THR A 232 3.66 -8.22 10.80
N GLY A 233 4.32 -9.34 11.11
CA GLY A 233 4.38 -10.53 10.26
C GLY A 233 3.05 -11.31 10.26
N ARG A 234 2.56 -11.67 9.08
CA ARG A 234 1.30 -12.42 8.89
C ARG A 234 1.49 -13.50 7.86
N LEU A 235 1.03 -14.70 8.19
CA LEU A 235 0.93 -15.82 7.26
C LEU A 235 -0.55 -16.21 7.14
N MET A 236 -1.05 -16.20 5.90
CA MET A 236 -2.46 -16.42 5.62
C MET A 236 -2.62 -17.50 4.57
N PHE A 237 -3.65 -18.33 4.77
CA PHE A 237 -4.06 -19.36 3.83
C PHE A 237 -5.52 -19.16 3.46
N GLY A 238 -5.84 -19.38 2.21
CA GLY A 238 -7.20 -19.26 1.72
C GLY A 238 -7.46 -20.13 0.51
N VAL A 239 -8.72 -20.34 0.23
CA VAL A 239 -9.21 -20.93 -1.02
C VAL A 239 -10.34 -20.05 -1.52
N GLY A 240 -10.26 -19.68 -2.78
CA GLY A 240 -11.29 -18.93 -3.47
C GLY A 240 -11.86 -19.72 -4.64
N VAL A 241 -13.09 -19.41 -5.00
CA VAL A 241 -13.74 -19.93 -6.20
C VAL A 241 -14.46 -18.79 -6.88
N ASN A 242 -14.26 -18.64 -8.17
CA ASN A 242 -14.98 -17.64 -8.94
C ASN A 242 -15.23 -18.10 -10.39
N SER A 243 -16.19 -17.46 -11.03
CA SER A 243 -16.61 -17.82 -12.38
C SER A 243 -15.57 -17.55 -13.47
N ASN A 244 -14.56 -16.70 -13.21
CA ASN A 244 -13.55 -16.31 -14.20
C ASN A 244 -12.24 -17.11 -14.10
N ALA A 245 -11.94 -17.71 -12.94
CA ALA A 245 -10.65 -18.34 -12.67
C ALA A 245 -10.79 -19.75 -12.07
N GLY A 246 -12.02 -20.21 -11.83
CA GLY A 246 -12.27 -21.50 -11.19
C GLY A 246 -11.83 -21.51 -9.72
N VAL A 247 -11.24 -22.63 -9.29
CA VAL A 247 -10.72 -22.80 -7.92
C VAL A 247 -9.29 -22.28 -7.86
N VAL A 248 -9.00 -21.46 -6.85
CA VAL A 248 -7.68 -20.85 -6.63
C VAL A 248 -7.31 -20.97 -5.14
N GLY A 249 -6.16 -21.56 -4.87
CA GLY A 249 -5.54 -21.48 -3.54
C GLY A 249 -4.90 -20.11 -3.33
N ASN A 250 -4.73 -19.69 -2.08
CA ASN A 250 -4.02 -18.46 -1.74
C ASN A 250 -3.18 -18.67 -0.49
N ILE A 251 -1.88 -18.43 -0.60
CA ILE A 251 -0.93 -18.44 0.50
C ILE A 251 -0.22 -17.10 0.46
N VAL A 252 -0.32 -16.32 1.53
CA VAL A 252 0.31 -15.00 1.62
C VAL A 252 1.14 -14.92 2.88
N LEU A 253 2.42 -14.66 2.71
CA LEU A 253 3.32 -14.21 3.77
C LEU A 253 3.55 -12.72 3.59
N SER A 254 3.25 -11.94 4.62
CA SER A 254 3.49 -10.49 4.59
C SER A 254 4.12 -10.00 5.87
N GLU A 255 5.10 -9.11 5.73
CA GLU A 255 5.72 -8.37 6.83
C GLU A 255 5.61 -6.88 6.53
N GLN A 256 5.02 -6.12 7.48
CA GLN A 256 4.78 -4.69 7.28
C GLN A 256 5.95 -3.82 7.78
N ASN A 257 6.75 -4.34 8.70
CA ASN A 257 7.92 -3.63 9.26
C ASN A 257 9.23 -4.30 8.84
N PHE A 258 9.34 -4.64 7.55
CA PHE A 258 10.51 -5.34 7.00
C PHE A 258 11.74 -4.43 6.95
N ASP A 259 12.91 -5.02 7.13
CA ASP A 259 14.21 -4.38 6.92
C ASP A 259 15.11 -5.31 6.09
N ILE A 260 15.28 -4.98 4.81
CA ILE A 260 16.10 -5.76 3.89
C ILE A 260 17.59 -5.78 4.30
N LEU A 261 18.03 -4.73 5.01
CA LEU A 261 19.43 -4.58 5.44
C LEU A 261 19.75 -5.32 6.73
N ARG A 262 18.74 -5.96 7.36
CA ARG A 262 18.90 -6.70 8.60
C ARG A 262 18.61 -8.20 8.44
N PRO A 263 19.45 -8.95 7.71
CA PRO A 263 19.29 -10.40 7.60
C PRO A 263 19.48 -11.06 8.96
N PRO A 264 18.93 -12.28 9.17
CA PRO A 264 19.12 -13.02 10.41
C PRO A 264 20.61 -13.34 10.62
N THR A 265 21.07 -13.21 11.84
CA THR A 265 22.43 -13.59 12.27
C THR A 265 22.43 -14.98 12.90
N SER A 266 21.27 -15.44 13.35
CA SER A 266 21.06 -16.75 13.99
C SER A 266 19.68 -17.32 13.68
N TRP A 267 19.48 -18.61 13.96
CA TRP A 267 18.15 -19.23 13.91
C TRP A 267 17.20 -18.66 14.97
N ASP A 268 17.75 -18.17 16.09
CA ASP A 268 16.99 -17.54 17.16
C ASP A 268 16.35 -16.23 16.69
N ASP A 269 17.03 -15.46 15.81
CA ASP A 269 16.47 -14.26 15.20
C ASP A 269 15.22 -14.57 14.37
N VAL A 270 15.27 -15.69 13.61
CA VAL A 270 14.12 -16.12 12.79
C VAL A 270 12.97 -16.59 13.69
N TRP A 271 13.30 -17.37 14.75
CA TRP A 271 12.30 -17.95 15.63
C TRP A 271 11.60 -16.91 16.51
N ASN A 272 12.36 -15.91 16.95
CA ASN A 272 11.85 -14.80 17.75
C ASN A 272 11.15 -13.72 16.89
N GLY A 273 11.18 -13.85 15.55
CA GLY A 273 10.57 -12.88 14.63
C GLY A 273 11.31 -11.53 14.62
N THR A 274 12.61 -11.52 14.90
CA THR A 274 13.46 -10.31 14.91
C THR A 274 14.25 -10.15 13.62
N ALA A 275 14.36 -11.23 12.81
CA ALA A 275 14.99 -11.20 11.49
C ALA A 275 14.23 -10.32 10.51
N TRP A 276 14.96 -9.58 9.69
CA TRP A 276 14.43 -8.68 8.65
C TRP A 276 13.38 -7.70 9.15
N ARG A 277 13.51 -7.16 10.36
CA ARG A 277 12.50 -6.33 10.99
C ARG A 277 13.06 -4.98 11.45
N GLY A 278 12.22 -3.93 11.37
CA GLY A 278 12.49 -2.61 11.94
C GLY A 278 12.69 -1.48 10.93
N GLY A 279 12.78 -1.76 9.62
CA GLY A 279 13.01 -0.74 8.59
C GLY A 279 11.75 -0.03 8.09
N GLY A 280 10.55 -0.46 8.51
CA GLY A 280 9.29 0.10 8.02
C GLY A 280 8.98 -0.22 6.56
N GLN A 281 9.76 -1.10 5.95
CA GLN A 281 9.52 -1.59 4.60
C GLN A 281 8.40 -2.64 4.61
N ARG A 282 7.81 -2.88 3.46
CA ARG A 282 6.81 -3.92 3.25
C ARG A 282 7.39 -5.04 2.42
N PHE A 283 7.21 -6.26 2.86
CA PHE A 283 7.60 -7.45 2.12
C PHE A 283 6.43 -8.40 2.02
N ARG A 284 6.17 -8.93 0.82
CA ARG A 284 5.06 -9.85 0.57
C ARG A 284 5.50 -10.96 -0.37
N ILE A 285 5.20 -12.19 0.00
CA ILE A 285 5.22 -13.34 -0.89
C ILE A 285 3.79 -13.83 -1.03
N GLU A 286 3.36 -14.02 -2.26
CA GLU A 286 2.03 -14.54 -2.57
C GLU A 286 2.15 -15.71 -3.53
N ALA A 287 1.48 -16.82 -3.21
CA ALA A 287 1.34 -17.97 -4.08
C ALA A 287 -0.16 -18.26 -4.26
N MET A 288 -0.61 -18.16 -5.49
CA MET A 288 -2.00 -18.44 -5.90
C MET A 288 -2.04 -19.55 -6.94
N PRO A 289 -1.84 -20.82 -6.55
CA PRO A 289 -2.04 -21.93 -7.45
C PRO A 289 -3.54 -22.11 -7.78
N GLY A 290 -3.88 -22.30 -9.03
CA GLY A 290 -5.27 -22.47 -9.43
C GLY A 290 -5.43 -23.34 -10.68
N SER A 291 -6.69 -23.72 -10.94
CA SER A 291 -7.00 -24.62 -12.05
C SER A 291 -6.95 -23.96 -13.42
N GLN A 292 -7.26 -22.68 -13.50
CA GLN A 292 -7.24 -21.89 -14.75
C GLN A 292 -6.22 -20.77 -14.70
N VAL A 293 -5.90 -20.27 -13.50
CA VAL A 293 -4.96 -19.17 -13.27
C VAL A 293 -4.05 -19.54 -12.12
N SER A 294 -2.74 -19.41 -12.34
CA SER A 294 -1.74 -19.48 -11.28
C SER A 294 -0.92 -18.19 -11.26
N ARG A 295 -0.66 -17.66 -10.06
CA ARG A 295 0.14 -16.45 -9.88
C ARG A 295 1.06 -16.62 -8.67
N TYR A 296 2.31 -16.22 -8.85
CA TYR A 296 3.30 -16.16 -7.78
C TYR A 296 3.94 -14.79 -7.83
N LEU A 297 4.06 -14.15 -6.67
CA LEU A 297 4.55 -12.78 -6.55
C LEU A 297 5.48 -12.69 -5.34
N VAL A 298 6.59 -12.00 -5.54
CA VAL A 298 7.44 -11.49 -4.46
C VAL A 298 7.51 -9.98 -4.63
N ASP A 299 7.10 -9.25 -3.62
CA ASP A 299 7.02 -7.79 -3.63
C ASP A 299 7.74 -7.21 -2.42
N TRP A 300 8.56 -6.21 -2.65
CA TRP A 300 9.23 -5.41 -1.64
C TRP A 300 8.99 -3.94 -1.92
N GLN A 301 8.64 -3.19 -0.88
CA GLN A 301 8.37 -1.76 -0.96
C GLN A 301 9.01 -1.02 0.19
N ASP A 302 9.69 0.08 -0.12
CA ASP A 302 10.18 1.05 0.84
C ASP A 302 9.37 2.34 0.71
N PRO A 303 8.50 2.67 1.67
CA PRO A 303 7.64 3.85 1.60
C PRO A 303 8.40 5.17 1.76
N TYR A 304 9.62 5.14 2.32
CA TYR A 304 10.46 6.30 2.61
C TYR A 304 11.88 6.13 2.04
N PHE A 305 11.97 5.71 0.80
CA PHE A 305 13.24 5.40 0.17
C PHE A 305 14.27 6.51 0.37
N LEU A 306 15.41 6.19 0.98
CA LEU A 306 16.47 7.12 1.39
C LEU A 306 15.96 8.25 2.31
N ASP A 307 15.08 7.93 3.26
CA ASP A 307 14.46 8.91 4.18
C ASP A 307 13.79 10.10 3.47
N SER A 308 13.28 9.85 2.26
CA SER A 308 12.64 10.86 1.41
C SER A 308 11.12 10.58 1.27
N ASN A 309 10.40 11.51 0.62
CA ASN A 309 8.98 11.34 0.31
C ASN A 309 8.74 10.50 -0.97
N PHE A 310 9.76 9.77 -1.42
CA PHE A 310 9.62 8.82 -2.51
C PHE A 310 9.44 7.42 -1.95
N ASN A 311 8.52 6.66 -2.54
CA ASN A 311 8.43 5.23 -2.32
C ASN A 311 9.09 4.49 -3.47
N LEU A 312 9.76 3.39 -3.14
CA LEU A 312 10.37 2.48 -4.10
C LEU A 312 9.74 1.11 -3.93
N GLY A 313 9.27 0.51 -5.03
CA GLY A 313 8.77 -0.86 -5.07
C GLY A 313 9.54 -1.69 -6.08
N VAL A 314 9.88 -2.90 -5.71
CA VAL A 314 10.50 -3.90 -6.58
C VAL A 314 9.72 -5.20 -6.45
N SER A 315 9.27 -5.74 -7.56
CA SER A 315 8.55 -7.01 -7.55
C SER A 315 9.01 -7.95 -8.65
N GLY A 316 8.97 -9.23 -8.36
CA GLY A 316 9.14 -10.31 -9.31
C GLY A 316 7.89 -11.17 -9.33
N PHE A 317 7.47 -11.61 -10.50
CA PHE A 317 6.25 -12.39 -10.64
C PHE A 317 6.37 -13.50 -11.68
N TYR A 318 5.55 -14.52 -11.45
CA TYR A 318 5.20 -15.55 -12.42
C TYR A 318 3.69 -15.60 -12.51
N PHE A 319 3.17 -15.62 -13.73
CA PHE A 319 1.76 -15.73 -14.04
C PHE A 319 1.54 -16.75 -15.12
N GLN A 320 0.52 -17.63 -14.96
CA GLN A 320 0.08 -18.56 -15.99
C GLN A 320 -1.44 -18.56 -16.05
N ARG A 321 -1.98 -18.53 -17.27
CA ARG A 321 -3.41 -18.63 -17.49
C ARG A 321 -3.72 -19.50 -18.71
N PHE A 322 -4.67 -20.41 -18.50
CA PHE A 322 -5.25 -21.22 -19.57
C PHE A 322 -6.50 -20.51 -20.08
N TYR A 323 -6.37 -19.88 -21.25
CA TYR A 323 -7.52 -19.35 -21.98
C TYR A 323 -8.12 -20.44 -22.87
N GLN A 324 -9.33 -20.23 -23.35
CA GLN A 324 -9.99 -21.16 -24.26
C GLN A 324 -9.20 -21.36 -25.57
N ASN A 325 -8.51 -20.32 -26.03
CA ASN A 325 -7.87 -20.29 -27.34
C ASN A 325 -6.34 -20.38 -27.30
N TRP A 326 -5.70 -20.18 -26.16
CA TRP A 326 -4.24 -20.31 -25.96
C TRP A 326 -3.90 -20.43 -24.49
N THR A 327 -2.66 -20.76 -24.22
CA THR A 327 -2.07 -20.69 -22.89
C THR A 327 -1.09 -19.54 -22.85
N GLU A 328 -1.16 -18.72 -21.81
CA GLU A 328 -0.30 -17.57 -21.58
C GLU A 328 0.51 -17.78 -20.32
N GLN A 329 1.83 -17.61 -20.41
CA GLN A 329 2.74 -17.63 -19.28
C GLN A 329 3.57 -16.35 -19.31
N ARG A 330 3.76 -15.71 -18.15
CA ARG A 330 4.57 -14.50 -18.00
C ARG A 330 5.52 -14.66 -16.83
N VAL A 331 6.77 -14.26 -17.03
CA VAL A 331 7.80 -14.18 -15.99
C VAL A 331 8.45 -12.84 -16.09
N GLY A 332 8.46 -12.08 -15.01
CA GLY A 332 9.02 -10.74 -15.10
C GLY A 332 9.25 -10.05 -13.77
N GLY A 333 9.67 -8.81 -13.89
CA GLY A 333 9.89 -7.91 -12.78
C GLY A 333 9.37 -6.51 -13.07
N LYS A 334 9.08 -5.80 -12.00
CA LYS A 334 8.62 -4.41 -12.04
C LYS A 334 9.38 -3.59 -11.01
N LEU A 335 9.85 -2.44 -11.44
CA LEU A 335 10.43 -1.39 -10.61
C LEU A 335 9.46 -0.21 -10.61
N ARG A 336 9.06 0.28 -9.44
CA ARG A 336 8.16 1.43 -9.29
C ARG A 336 8.77 2.47 -8.38
N VAL A 337 8.72 3.73 -8.80
CA VAL A 337 9.03 4.89 -7.97
C VAL A 337 7.79 5.76 -7.92
N GLY A 338 7.31 6.03 -6.73
CA GLY A 338 6.12 6.85 -6.51
C GLY A 338 6.39 8.00 -5.56
N LYS A 339 5.53 9.00 -5.59
CA LYS A 339 5.54 10.14 -4.69
C LYS A 339 4.13 10.57 -4.35
N GLN A 340 3.91 10.83 -3.06
CA GLN A 340 2.70 11.51 -2.60
C GLN A 340 2.94 13.02 -2.66
N PHE A 341 2.13 13.73 -3.46
CA PHE A 341 2.22 15.20 -3.60
C PHE A 341 1.40 15.92 -2.53
N SER A 342 0.24 15.34 -2.16
CA SER A 342 -0.63 15.81 -1.09
C SER A 342 -1.38 14.63 -0.48
N GLN A 343 -2.29 14.87 0.47
CA GLN A 343 -3.11 13.80 1.05
C GLN A 343 -3.99 13.08 0.02
N GLN A 344 -4.30 13.73 -1.09
CA GLN A 344 -5.22 13.24 -2.12
C GLN A 344 -4.53 12.92 -3.44
N TRP A 345 -3.36 13.50 -3.72
CA TRP A 345 -2.66 13.36 -4.97
C TRP A 345 -1.41 12.51 -4.84
N SER A 346 -1.27 11.52 -5.68
CA SER A 346 -0.06 10.72 -5.82
C SER A 346 0.27 10.47 -7.28
N GLY A 347 1.54 10.22 -7.55
CA GLY A 347 2.01 9.86 -8.87
C GLY A 347 3.08 8.79 -8.79
N ALA A 348 3.23 8.00 -9.85
CA ALA A 348 4.24 6.97 -9.93
C ALA A 348 4.76 6.78 -11.35
N ILE A 349 6.00 6.33 -11.44
CA ILE A 349 6.62 5.82 -12.67
C ILE A 349 7.00 4.37 -12.40
N ALA A 350 6.64 3.48 -13.32
CA ALA A 350 6.97 2.06 -13.24
C ALA A 350 7.63 1.58 -14.51
N LEU A 351 8.63 0.73 -14.38
CA LEU A 351 9.28 -0.01 -15.45
C LEU A 351 8.93 -1.48 -15.29
N ARG A 352 8.37 -2.13 -16.32
CA ARG A 352 8.03 -3.55 -16.36
C ARG A 352 8.86 -4.23 -17.45
N LEU A 353 9.49 -5.32 -17.08
CA LEU A 353 10.28 -6.17 -17.95
C LEU A 353 9.81 -7.61 -17.77
N GLU A 354 9.33 -8.24 -18.82
CA GLU A 354 8.79 -9.60 -18.74
C GLU A 354 9.00 -10.39 -20.03
N ASP A 355 9.15 -11.70 -19.87
CA ASP A 355 9.01 -12.69 -20.93
C ASP A 355 7.58 -13.20 -20.95
N VAL A 356 6.95 -13.17 -22.11
CA VAL A 356 5.61 -13.69 -22.37
C VAL A 356 5.71 -14.87 -23.31
N ASP A 357 5.24 -16.03 -22.88
CA ASP A 357 5.16 -17.24 -23.70
C ASP A 357 3.70 -17.57 -24.03
N ILE A 358 3.38 -17.58 -25.31
CA ILE A 358 2.07 -17.93 -25.84
C ILE A 358 2.16 -19.28 -26.51
N SER A 359 1.41 -20.24 -26.00
CA SER A 359 1.43 -21.63 -26.46
C SER A 359 0.03 -22.22 -26.61
N ASN A 360 -0.05 -23.42 -27.22
CA ASN A 360 -1.32 -24.15 -27.42
C ASN A 360 -2.41 -23.35 -28.14
N PRO A 361 -2.16 -22.73 -29.30
CA PRO A 361 -3.15 -21.95 -30.01
C PRO A 361 -4.25 -22.83 -30.62
N THR A 362 -5.49 -22.34 -30.64
CA THR A 362 -6.60 -22.94 -31.38
C THR A 362 -6.37 -22.81 -32.88
N ILE A 363 -6.74 -23.82 -33.66
CA ILE A 363 -6.66 -23.83 -35.12
C ILE A 363 -8.07 -23.68 -35.72
N PRO A 364 -8.29 -22.75 -36.69
CA PRO A 364 -7.32 -21.85 -37.32
C PRO A 364 -6.87 -20.71 -36.39
N THR A 365 -5.58 -20.37 -36.45
CA THR A 365 -4.98 -19.32 -35.62
C THR A 365 -5.07 -17.97 -36.34
N PRO A 366 -5.63 -16.89 -35.70
CA PRO A 366 -5.65 -15.57 -36.32
C PRO A 366 -4.25 -14.96 -36.43
N PRO A 367 -4.00 -14.04 -37.37
CA PRO A 367 -2.71 -13.38 -37.57
C PRO A 367 -2.15 -12.75 -36.28
N LEU A 368 -2.96 -12.01 -35.54
CA LEU A 368 -2.57 -11.35 -34.26
C LEU A 368 -2.08 -12.35 -33.20
N LEU A 369 -2.62 -13.56 -33.16
CA LEU A 369 -2.14 -14.60 -32.26
C LEU A 369 -0.90 -15.31 -32.82
N THR A 370 -0.83 -15.50 -34.15
CA THR A 370 0.32 -16.13 -34.80
C THR A 370 1.59 -15.30 -34.59
N GLU A 371 1.49 -13.99 -34.61
CA GLU A 371 2.60 -13.05 -34.46
C GLU A 371 3.32 -13.16 -33.12
N VAL A 372 2.60 -13.58 -32.08
CA VAL A 372 3.10 -13.62 -30.68
C VAL A 372 3.27 -15.06 -30.16
N LEU A 373 3.23 -16.07 -31.03
CA LEU A 373 3.46 -17.46 -30.62
C LEU A 373 4.90 -17.70 -30.19
N GLY A 374 5.04 -18.41 -29.05
CA GLY A 374 6.33 -18.66 -28.42
C GLY A 374 6.70 -17.53 -27.44
N GLN A 375 7.99 -17.37 -27.22
CA GLN A 375 8.51 -16.39 -26.28
C GLN A 375 8.71 -15.03 -26.95
N THR A 376 8.18 -13.98 -26.30
CA THR A 376 8.34 -12.58 -26.70
C THR A 376 8.76 -11.77 -25.47
N PHE A 377 9.67 -10.81 -25.64
CA PHE A 377 10.12 -9.95 -24.55
C PHE A 377 9.39 -8.62 -24.58
N LEU A 378 8.69 -8.30 -23.50
CA LEU A 378 7.95 -7.05 -23.34
C LEU A 378 8.63 -6.13 -22.34
N SER A 379 8.93 -4.90 -22.78
CA SER A 379 9.45 -3.83 -21.94
C SER A 379 8.47 -2.65 -21.97
N THR A 380 8.03 -2.17 -20.81
CA THR A 380 7.14 -1.00 -20.74
C THR A 380 7.56 -0.04 -19.66
N ALA A 381 7.32 1.25 -19.89
CA ALA A 381 7.41 2.31 -18.90
C ALA A 381 6.04 2.97 -18.76
N ARG A 382 5.48 2.99 -17.55
CA ARG A 382 4.17 3.57 -17.22
C ARG A 382 4.34 4.74 -16.28
N ALA A 383 3.71 5.88 -16.59
CA ALA A 383 3.48 6.99 -15.68
C ALA A 383 2.01 7.02 -15.27
N SER A 384 1.73 7.20 -14.00
CA SER A 384 0.38 7.29 -13.47
C SER A 384 0.22 8.47 -12.51
N LEU A 385 -0.98 9.08 -12.52
CA LEU A 385 -1.40 10.14 -11.61
C LEU A 385 -2.73 9.74 -11.00
N THR A 386 -2.81 9.77 -9.67
CA THR A 386 -3.98 9.34 -8.92
C THR A 386 -4.48 10.46 -8.03
N HIS A 387 -5.80 10.66 -8.00
CA HIS A 387 -6.51 11.52 -7.05
C HIS A 387 -7.54 10.69 -6.28
N ASP A 388 -7.39 10.60 -4.96
CA ASP A 388 -8.22 9.76 -4.10
C ASP A 388 -8.75 10.56 -2.91
N THR A 389 -10.07 10.72 -2.84
CA THR A 389 -10.80 11.41 -1.75
C THR A 389 -11.79 10.50 -1.04
N ARG A 390 -11.72 9.18 -1.28
CA ARG A 390 -12.65 8.22 -0.67
C ARG A 390 -12.54 8.23 0.86
N ASP A 391 -13.67 8.10 1.54
CA ASP A 391 -13.76 7.98 3.00
C ASP A 391 -13.17 6.65 3.51
N ALA A 392 -13.20 5.60 2.69
CA ALA A 392 -12.61 4.30 2.99
C ALA A 392 -12.07 3.64 1.71
N ALA A 393 -10.98 2.89 1.81
CA ALA A 393 -10.41 2.14 0.69
C ALA A 393 -11.32 0.97 0.27
N PHE A 394 -12.01 0.36 1.24
CA PHE A 394 -12.93 -0.76 1.04
C PHE A 394 -14.37 -0.32 1.32
N LEU A 395 -15.31 -0.63 0.39
CA LEU A 395 -16.72 -0.24 0.47
C LEU A 395 -16.93 1.26 0.81
N PRO A 396 -16.34 2.18 0.05
CA PRO A 396 -16.46 3.60 0.32
C PRO A 396 -17.93 4.05 0.24
N GLY A 397 -18.29 4.96 1.14
CA GLY A 397 -19.62 5.58 1.17
C GLY A 397 -19.64 6.92 0.45
N SER A 398 -18.50 7.62 0.37
CA SER A 398 -18.40 8.95 -0.22
C SER A 398 -17.01 9.21 -0.79
N GLY A 399 -16.90 10.27 -1.60
CA GLY A 399 -15.65 10.66 -2.24
C GLY A 399 -15.46 10.05 -3.62
N HIS A 400 -14.29 10.25 -4.20
CA HIS A 400 -13.98 9.74 -5.54
C HIS A 400 -12.54 9.24 -5.62
N TYR A 401 -12.32 8.43 -6.64
CA TYR A 401 -11.03 7.95 -7.08
C TYR A 401 -10.90 8.21 -8.57
N VAL A 402 -9.82 8.82 -9.01
CA VAL A 402 -9.49 9.01 -10.43
C VAL A 402 -8.04 8.62 -10.64
N GLU A 403 -7.78 7.80 -11.64
CA GLU A 403 -6.44 7.44 -12.09
C GLU A 403 -6.29 7.71 -13.58
N LEU A 404 -5.19 8.34 -13.96
CA LEU A 404 -4.75 8.53 -15.33
C LEU A 404 -3.41 7.83 -15.49
N GLY A 405 -3.30 6.98 -16.50
CA GLY A 405 -2.09 6.22 -16.80
C GLY A 405 -1.69 6.34 -18.26
N VAL A 406 -0.40 6.53 -18.52
CA VAL A 406 0.19 6.43 -19.86
C VAL A 406 1.32 5.43 -19.79
N GLU A 407 1.28 4.42 -20.63
CA GLU A 407 2.30 3.38 -20.74
C GLU A 407 2.88 3.38 -22.17
N GLN A 408 4.19 3.33 -22.27
CA GLN A 408 4.91 3.19 -23.52
C GLN A 408 5.66 1.88 -23.52
N ALA A 409 5.38 1.01 -24.49
CA ALA A 409 6.18 -0.18 -24.76
C ALA A 409 7.34 0.16 -25.70
N PHE A 410 8.45 -0.51 -25.50
CA PHE A 410 9.67 -0.34 -26.30
C PHE A 410 10.43 -1.66 -26.44
N GLY A 411 11.23 -1.78 -27.47
CA GLY A 411 11.98 -3.01 -27.79
C GLY A 411 11.31 -3.80 -28.89
N GLU A 412 10.93 -5.03 -28.66
CA GLU A 412 10.29 -5.92 -29.64
C GLU A 412 8.93 -5.38 -30.11
N PHE A 413 8.15 -4.83 -29.17
CA PHE A 413 6.90 -4.13 -29.45
C PHE A 413 7.04 -2.64 -29.16
N SER A 414 6.39 -1.80 -29.97
CA SER A 414 6.37 -0.35 -29.76
C SER A 414 4.95 0.18 -29.89
N TYR A 415 4.32 0.41 -28.75
CA TYR A 415 2.96 0.97 -28.70
C TYR A 415 2.80 1.89 -27.49
N THR A 416 1.88 2.83 -27.60
CA THR A 416 1.44 3.67 -26.48
C THR A 416 0.07 3.20 -26.01
N ARG A 417 -0.11 3.12 -24.70
CA ARG A 417 -1.37 2.78 -24.05
C ARG A 417 -1.76 3.90 -23.09
N VAL A 418 -3.01 4.35 -23.16
CA VAL A 418 -3.56 5.40 -22.29
C VAL A 418 -4.79 4.84 -21.60
N GLU A 419 -4.87 5.02 -20.31
CA GLU A 419 -5.97 4.55 -19.47
C GLU A 419 -6.44 5.66 -18.55
N ALA A 420 -7.74 5.82 -18.43
CA ALA A 420 -8.39 6.69 -17.46
C ALA A 420 -9.46 5.89 -16.73
N GLU A 421 -9.39 5.90 -15.41
CA GLU A 421 -10.40 5.27 -14.56
C GLU A 421 -10.94 6.30 -13.58
N GLY A 422 -12.25 6.28 -13.36
CA GLY A 422 -12.93 7.14 -12.40
C GLY A 422 -13.98 6.35 -11.62
N ARG A 423 -14.04 6.58 -10.31
CA ARG A 423 -15.07 6.02 -9.42
C ARG A 423 -15.57 7.12 -8.52
N GLN A 424 -16.88 7.29 -8.43
CA GLN A 424 -17.53 8.28 -7.57
C GLN A 424 -18.52 7.57 -6.65
N TYR A 425 -18.54 7.93 -5.39
CA TYR A 425 -19.41 7.33 -4.37
C TYR A 425 -20.27 8.39 -3.70
N PHE A 426 -21.56 8.07 -3.48
CA PHE A 426 -22.54 8.93 -2.84
C PHE A 426 -23.32 8.15 -1.80
N THR A 427 -23.31 8.58 -0.54
CA THR A 427 -24.26 8.09 0.46
C THR A 427 -25.60 8.78 0.22
N THR A 428 -26.61 8.02 -0.21
CA THR A 428 -27.94 8.54 -0.51
C THR A 428 -28.87 8.51 0.69
N TYR A 429 -28.63 7.58 1.60
CA TYR A 429 -29.36 7.43 2.86
C TYR A 429 -28.45 6.86 3.94
N GLN A 430 -28.68 7.31 5.17
CA GLN A 430 -28.00 6.79 6.36
C GLN A 430 -28.94 6.98 7.56
N ARG A 431 -29.02 6.00 8.45
CA ARG A 431 -29.77 6.14 9.69
C ARG A 431 -29.11 7.16 10.61
N ALA A 432 -29.88 7.67 11.59
CA ALA A 432 -29.38 8.66 12.56
C ALA A 432 -28.23 8.13 13.45
N ASP A 433 -28.14 6.81 13.62
CA ASP A 433 -27.07 6.13 14.34
C ASP A 433 -25.79 5.94 13.51
N GLY A 434 -25.74 6.44 12.27
CA GLY A 434 -24.61 6.29 11.38
C GLY A 434 -24.56 4.96 10.62
N ALA A 435 -25.38 3.98 10.98
CA ALA A 435 -25.47 2.67 10.32
C ALA A 435 -26.48 2.69 9.15
N GLY A 436 -26.58 1.57 8.44
CA GLY A 436 -27.56 1.40 7.38
C GLY A 436 -27.32 2.29 6.18
N LYS A 437 -26.06 2.50 5.79
CA LYS A 437 -25.71 3.34 4.63
C LYS A 437 -26.17 2.71 3.32
N HIS A 438 -26.90 3.50 2.53
CA HIS A 438 -27.19 3.22 1.14
C HIS A 438 -26.22 4.00 0.26
N THR A 439 -25.55 3.33 -0.63
CA THR A 439 -24.50 3.94 -1.45
C THR A 439 -24.81 3.78 -2.94
N VAL A 440 -24.72 4.87 -3.68
CA VAL A 440 -24.65 4.86 -5.15
C VAL A 440 -23.18 4.98 -5.53
N SER A 441 -22.69 4.08 -6.37
CA SER A 441 -21.39 4.21 -7.02
C SER A 441 -21.54 4.35 -8.53
N VAL A 442 -20.75 5.24 -9.11
CA VAL A 442 -20.62 5.42 -10.55
C VAL A 442 -19.18 5.18 -10.92
N ASN A 443 -18.93 4.20 -11.77
CA ASN A 443 -17.60 3.82 -12.22
C ASN A 443 -17.49 4.01 -13.72
N GLY A 444 -16.35 4.47 -14.20
CA GLY A 444 -16.06 4.62 -15.61
C GLY A 444 -14.61 4.29 -15.91
N GLN A 445 -14.36 3.65 -17.03
CA GLN A 445 -13.03 3.35 -17.55
C GLN A 445 -13.00 3.64 -19.05
N ALA A 446 -12.00 4.40 -19.48
CA ALA A 446 -11.71 4.65 -20.88
C ALA A 446 -10.26 4.29 -21.16
N SER A 447 -10.03 3.49 -22.18
CA SER A 447 -8.70 2.99 -22.51
C SER A 447 -8.49 2.99 -24.01
N TRP A 448 -7.28 3.33 -24.41
CA TRP A 448 -6.83 3.34 -25.80
C TRP A 448 -5.42 2.77 -25.91
N THR A 449 -5.13 2.06 -26.99
CA THR A 449 -3.79 1.57 -27.31
C THR A 449 -3.53 1.59 -28.83
N GLY A 450 -2.27 1.57 -29.24
CA GLY A 450 -1.88 1.52 -30.63
C GLY A 450 -2.26 0.20 -31.32
N GLN A 451 -2.30 0.20 -32.65
CA GLN A 451 -2.65 -1.00 -33.43
C GLN A 451 -1.60 -2.10 -33.32
N ASP A 452 -0.34 -1.73 -33.12
CA ASP A 452 0.79 -2.67 -32.99
C ASP A 452 0.87 -3.34 -31.60
N THR A 453 -0.19 -3.17 -30.79
CA THR A 453 -0.29 -3.78 -29.47
C THR A 453 -0.51 -5.29 -29.61
N PRO A 454 0.34 -6.14 -29.02
CA PRO A 454 0.20 -7.58 -29.05
C PRO A 454 -1.11 -8.02 -28.40
N ILE A 455 -1.67 -9.15 -28.86
CA ILE A 455 -3.00 -9.63 -28.44
C ILE A 455 -3.16 -9.74 -26.92
N TYR A 456 -2.12 -10.11 -26.21
CA TYR A 456 -2.14 -10.29 -24.76
C TYR A 456 -2.13 -8.97 -23.97
N GLU A 457 -1.87 -7.83 -24.62
CA GLU A 457 -1.95 -6.47 -24.04
C GLU A 457 -3.17 -5.67 -24.54
N ARG A 458 -3.98 -6.22 -25.45
CA ARG A 458 -5.22 -5.60 -25.91
C ARG A 458 -6.32 -5.65 -24.85
N PHE A 459 -7.33 -4.83 -25.01
CA PHE A 459 -8.45 -4.73 -24.07
C PHE A 459 -9.52 -5.77 -24.33
N PHE A 460 -10.03 -6.36 -23.24
CA PHE A 460 -11.14 -7.31 -23.23
C PHE A 460 -12.12 -6.92 -22.15
N ALA A 461 -13.42 -7.10 -22.38
CA ALA A 461 -14.45 -6.92 -21.35
C ALA A 461 -15.31 -8.17 -21.19
N GLY A 462 -15.97 -8.29 -20.06
CA GLY A 462 -16.83 -9.41 -19.65
C GLY A 462 -16.36 -10.09 -18.36
N GLY A 463 -17.28 -10.77 -17.72
CA GLY A 463 -17.10 -11.36 -16.40
C GLY A 463 -17.43 -10.42 -15.25
N PHE A 464 -17.44 -10.95 -14.04
CA PHE A 464 -17.88 -10.24 -12.85
C PHE A 464 -17.05 -8.99 -12.48
N GLN A 465 -15.83 -8.87 -13.01
CA GLN A 465 -14.92 -7.77 -12.69
C GLN A 465 -15.09 -6.54 -13.58
N SER A 466 -15.52 -6.72 -14.84
CA SER A 466 -15.54 -5.63 -15.81
C SER A 466 -16.91 -5.36 -16.42
N PHE A 467 -17.63 -6.42 -16.83
CA PHE A 467 -18.92 -6.27 -17.52
C PHE A 467 -19.79 -7.49 -17.18
N ARG A 468 -20.65 -7.36 -16.17
CA ARG A 468 -21.55 -8.42 -15.72
C ARG A 468 -22.62 -8.72 -16.75
N GLY A 469 -23.08 -9.96 -16.82
CA GLY A 469 -24.00 -10.44 -17.86
C GLY A 469 -23.31 -11.05 -19.07
N PHE A 470 -22.00 -10.82 -19.22
CA PHE A 470 -21.18 -11.42 -20.26
C PHE A 470 -20.11 -12.34 -19.64
N ALA A 471 -19.73 -13.38 -20.36
CA ALA A 471 -18.68 -14.29 -19.94
C ALA A 471 -17.32 -13.57 -19.88
N PHE A 472 -16.36 -14.15 -19.18
CA PHE A 472 -14.99 -13.63 -19.13
C PHE A 472 -14.41 -13.44 -20.54
N ARG A 473 -13.96 -12.20 -20.85
CA ARG A 473 -13.57 -11.76 -22.21
C ARG A 473 -14.69 -11.89 -23.26
N GLY A 474 -15.95 -12.05 -22.84
CA GLY A 474 -17.12 -12.30 -23.69
C GLY A 474 -17.48 -11.15 -24.60
N VAL A 475 -17.02 -9.93 -24.30
CA VAL A 475 -17.20 -8.72 -25.12
C VAL A 475 -15.84 -8.34 -25.68
N SER A 476 -15.59 -8.67 -26.94
CA SER A 476 -14.39 -8.23 -27.66
C SER A 476 -14.46 -8.62 -29.14
N PRO A 477 -13.73 -7.93 -30.04
CA PRO A 477 -13.57 -8.32 -31.42
C PRO A 477 -13.11 -9.76 -31.61
N ILE A 478 -13.58 -10.41 -32.68
CA ILE A 478 -13.26 -11.80 -33.01
C ILE A 478 -12.59 -11.85 -34.39
N GLN A 479 -11.52 -12.62 -34.50
CA GLN A 479 -10.87 -12.98 -35.78
C GLN A 479 -10.77 -14.52 -35.87
N THR A 480 -11.24 -15.11 -36.94
CA THR A 480 -11.23 -16.58 -37.16
C THR A 480 -11.76 -17.40 -35.98
N GLY A 481 -12.78 -16.89 -35.26
CA GLY A 481 -13.37 -17.55 -34.10
C GLY A 481 -12.61 -17.34 -32.78
N VAL A 482 -11.50 -16.62 -32.79
CA VAL A 482 -10.70 -16.28 -31.60
C VAL A 482 -10.96 -14.83 -31.18
N ARG A 483 -11.15 -14.59 -29.88
CA ARG A 483 -11.26 -13.23 -29.33
C ARG A 483 -9.88 -12.60 -29.26
N VAL A 484 -9.71 -11.52 -30.03
CA VAL A 484 -8.39 -10.87 -30.20
C VAL A 484 -8.22 -9.59 -29.36
N GLY A 485 -9.29 -9.17 -28.66
CA GLY A 485 -9.27 -7.92 -27.92
C GLY A 485 -9.39 -6.69 -28.82
N GLY A 486 -9.68 -5.55 -28.23
CA GLY A 486 -9.78 -4.27 -28.92
C GLY A 486 -8.62 -3.33 -28.58
N THR A 487 -8.47 -2.30 -29.40
CA THR A 487 -7.53 -1.20 -29.18
C THR A 487 -8.17 -0.03 -28.43
N THR A 488 -9.49 0.00 -28.36
CA THR A 488 -10.27 0.96 -27.56
C THR A 488 -11.25 0.24 -26.66
N MET A 489 -11.42 0.76 -25.45
CA MET A 489 -12.40 0.26 -24.49
C MET A 489 -13.03 1.44 -23.74
N LEU A 490 -14.35 1.42 -23.64
CA LEU A 490 -15.11 2.32 -22.77
C LEU A 490 -16.09 1.48 -21.96
N LEU A 491 -15.96 1.49 -20.65
CA LEU A 491 -16.84 0.78 -19.73
C LEU A 491 -17.40 1.76 -18.72
N GLY A 492 -18.65 1.55 -18.32
CA GLY A 492 -19.30 2.27 -17.26
C GLY A 492 -20.19 1.35 -16.44
N SER A 493 -20.34 1.69 -15.17
CA SER A 493 -21.22 0.97 -14.25
C SER A 493 -21.85 1.94 -13.26
N VAL A 494 -23.14 1.78 -13.03
CA VAL A 494 -23.86 2.44 -11.94
C VAL A 494 -24.41 1.35 -11.03
N GLU A 495 -24.05 1.42 -9.75
CA GLU A 495 -24.47 0.43 -8.76
C GLU A 495 -25.09 1.12 -7.54
N TYR A 496 -26.24 0.64 -7.11
CA TYR A 496 -26.91 1.01 -5.88
C TYR A 496 -26.83 -0.13 -4.88
N MET A 497 -26.19 0.10 -3.75
CA MET A 497 -25.99 -0.88 -2.69
C MET A 497 -26.72 -0.47 -1.42
N LEU A 498 -27.45 -1.43 -0.82
CA LEU A 498 -28.19 -1.22 0.42
C LEU A 498 -28.02 -2.42 1.37
N PRO A 499 -27.94 -2.20 2.69
CA PRO A 499 -27.90 -3.28 3.68
C PRO A 499 -29.28 -3.94 3.77
N VAL A 500 -29.31 -5.28 3.76
CA VAL A 500 -30.53 -6.09 3.92
C VAL A 500 -30.76 -6.43 5.38
N VAL A 501 -29.69 -6.64 6.14
CA VAL A 501 -29.74 -7.02 7.56
C VAL A 501 -29.13 -5.92 8.44
N ALA A 502 -29.61 -5.82 9.67
CA ALA A 502 -29.24 -4.75 10.58
C ALA A 502 -27.75 -4.69 10.92
N ASN A 503 -27.05 -5.83 10.91
CA ASN A 503 -25.62 -5.92 11.16
C ASN A 503 -24.76 -5.69 9.90
N GLU A 504 -25.37 -5.27 8.77
CA GLU A 504 -24.73 -4.99 7.48
C GLU A 504 -23.90 -6.13 6.88
N MET A 505 -24.04 -7.36 7.40
CA MET A 505 -23.33 -8.52 6.86
C MET A 505 -23.83 -8.92 5.48
N VAL A 506 -25.10 -8.63 5.16
CA VAL A 506 -25.71 -8.90 3.86
C VAL A 506 -26.16 -7.58 3.26
N LYS A 507 -25.66 -7.27 2.07
CA LYS A 507 -26.04 -6.10 1.29
C LYS A 507 -26.62 -6.58 -0.05
N ALA A 508 -27.69 -5.95 -0.50
CA ALA A 508 -28.21 -6.13 -1.84
C ALA A 508 -27.63 -5.06 -2.75
N VAL A 509 -27.44 -5.40 -4.01
CA VAL A 509 -27.01 -4.48 -5.06
C VAL A 509 -27.95 -4.56 -6.23
N ALA A 510 -28.24 -3.39 -6.85
CA ALA A 510 -28.84 -3.28 -8.16
C ALA A 510 -27.89 -2.48 -9.04
N PHE A 511 -27.65 -2.94 -10.26
CA PHE A 511 -26.65 -2.31 -11.11
C PHE A 511 -27.03 -2.31 -12.58
N THR A 512 -26.38 -1.42 -13.32
CA THR A 512 -26.35 -1.41 -14.77
C THR A 512 -24.91 -1.21 -15.23
N ASP A 513 -24.46 -2.09 -16.11
CA ASP A 513 -23.16 -2.00 -16.74
C ASP A 513 -23.36 -1.71 -18.23
N PHE A 514 -22.55 -0.83 -18.79
CA PHE A 514 -22.59 -0.46 -20.21
C PHE A 514 -21.19 -0.22 -20.75
N GLY A 515 -21.02 -0.41 -22.05
CA GLY A 515 -19.73 -0.13 -22.66
C GLY A 515 -19.50 -0.82 -23.99
N THR A 516 -18.26 -0.69 -24.45
CA THR A 516 -17.84 -1.24 -25.74
C THR A 516 -16.34 -1.55 -25.73
N VAL A 517 -15.95 -2.53 -26.56
CA VAL A 517 -14.54 -2.86 -26.86
C VAL A 517 -14.41 -3.01 -28.36
N ASN A 518 -13.60 -2.18 -29.01
CA ASN A 518 -13.45 -2.13 -30.46
C ASN A 518 -11.99 -2.11 -30.90
N ASP A 519 -11.75 -2.59 -32.10
CA ASP A 519 -10.41 -2.64 -32.72
C ASP A 519 -10.16 -1.46 -33.70
N ASN A 520 -11.19 -0.71 -34.04
CA ASN A 520 -11.17 0.34 -35.07
C ASN A 520 -11.10 1.77 -34.51
N GLN A 521 -10.68 1.93 -33.25
CA GLN A 521 -10.60 3.22 -32.55
C GLN A 521 -11.96 3.97 -32.48
N SER A 522 -13.07 3.24 -32.55
CA SER A 522 -14.42 3.79 -32.45
C SER A 522 -15.06 3.42 -31.11
N PHE A 523 -16.06 4.17 -30.72
CA PHE A 523 -16.94 3.88 -29.60
C PHE A 523 -18.34 3.48 -30.07
N SER A 524 -18.41 2.67 -31.14
CA SER A 524 -19.66 2.05 -31.61
C SER A 524 -19.96 0.76 -30.86
N ASP A 525 -21.05 0.14 -31.21
CA ASP A 525 -21.44 -1.23 -30.79
C ASP A 525 -21.49 -1.36 -29.26
N PHE A 526 -22.25 -0.46 -28.62
CA PHE A 526 -22.46 -0.47 -27.17
C PHE A 526 -23.24 -1.69 -26.71
N ARG A 527 -22.84 -2.23 -25.59
CA ARG A 527 -23.56 -3.26 -24.84
C ARG A 527 -24.13 -2.65 -23.56
N LEU A 528 -25.21 -3.23 -23.07
CA LEU A 528 -25.89 -2.85 -21.85
C LEU A 528 -26.35 -4.11 -21.10
N SER A 529 -26.05 -4.20 -19.84
CA SER A 529 -26.65 -5.20 -18.94
C SER A 529 -27.26 -4.55 -17.71
N VAL A 530 -28.29 -5.18 -17.19
CA VAL A 530 -28.97 -4.78 -15.95
C VAL A 530 -29.00 -5.98 -15.02
N GLY A 531 -28.75 -5.76 -13.75
CA GLY A 531 -28.64 -6.86 -12.83
C GLY A 531 -28.90 -6.50 -11.37
N THR A 532 -28.95 -7.56 -10.58
CA THR A 532 -29.04 -7.49 -9.12
C THR A 532 -28.13 -8.53 -8.51
N GLY A 533 -27.73 -8.32 -7.25
CA GLY A 533 -26.84 -9.25 -6.59
C GLY A 533 -26.83 -9.11 -5.08
N LEU A 534 -26.09 -9.98 -4.45
CA LEU A 534 -25.86 -9.99 -3.00
C LEU A 534 -24.38 -9.89 -2.70
N ARG A 535 -24.08 -9.18 -1.62
CA ARG A 535 -22.73 -9.08 -1.03
C ARG A 535 -22.85 -9.58 0.40
N VAL A 536 -22.15 -10.65 0.73
CA VAL A 536 -22.20 -11.27 2.06
C VAL A 536 -20.82 -11.19 2.67
N ALA A 537 -20.68 -10.46 3.79
CA ALA A 537 -19.47 -10.41 4.58
C ALA A 537 -19.56 -11.44 5.71
N VAL A 538 -18.58 -12.33 5.82
CA VAL A 538 -18.50 -13.34 6.88
C VAL A 538 -17.40 -12.92 7.85
N PRO A 539 -17.72 -12.48 9.09
CA PRO A 539 -16.74 -11.92 10.03
C PRO A 539 -15.59 -12.88 10.37
N MET A 540 -15.86 -14.18 10.42
CA MET A 540 -14.84 -15.20 10.72
C MET A 540 -13.83 -15.42 9.56
N MET A 541 -14.20 -15.05 8.33
CA MET A 541 -13.35 -15.20 7.14
C MET A 541 -12.63 -13.90 6.76
N GLY A 542 -12.72 -12.89 7.62
CA GLY A 542 -12.27 -11.55 7.32
C GLY A 542 -13.29 -10.75 6.49
N PRO A 543 -12.96 -9.59 5.97
CA PRO A 543 -13.85 -8.74 5.18
C PRO A 543 -14.04 -9.28 3.74
N VAL A 544 -14.04 -10.59 3.57
CA VAL A 544 -14.16 -11.27 2.28
C VAL A 544 -15.62 -11.33 1.89
N PRO A 545 -16.08 -10.50 0.96
CA PRO A 545 -17.46 -10.61 0.50
C PRO A 545 -17.60 -11.82 -0.42
N ILE A 546 -18.61 -12.61 -0.16
CA ILE A 546 -19.19 -13.48 -1.16
C ILE A 546 -20.06 -12.58 -2.04
N ALA A 547 -19.80 -12.53 -3.34
CA ALA A 547 -20.65 -11.84 -4.28
C ALA A 547 -21.36 -12.83 -5.19
N LEU A 548 -22.66 -12.62 -5.36
CA LEU A 548 -23.54 -13.38 -6.23
C LEU A 548 -24.27 -12.35 -7.10
N ASP A 549 -24.06 -12.38 -8.41
CA ASP A 549 -24.65 -11.44 -9.34
C ASP A 549 -25.46 -12.15 -10.42
N PHE A 550 -26.67 -11.65 -10.67
CA PHE A 550 -27.50 -12.00 -11.80
C PHE A 550 -27.62 -10.78 -12.70
N ALA A 551 -27.09 -10.88 -13.91
CA ALA A 551 -27.05 -9.79 -14.88
C ALA A 551 -27.59 -10.26 -16.23
N PHE A 552 -28.50 -9.49 -16.80
CA PHE A 552 -29.15 -9.79 -18.06
C PHE A 552 -28.66 -8.80 -19.12
N PRO A 553 -28.02 -9.28 -20.20
CA PRO A 553 -27.69 -8.45 -21.35
C PRO A 553 -28.96 -7.94 -22.05
N ILE A 554 -29.16 -6.63 -22.05
CA ILE A 554 -30.28 -5.98 -22.70
C ILE A 554 -29.92 -5.55 -24.14
N LEU A 555 -28.67 -5.04 -24.29
CA LEU A 555 -28.12 -4.70 -25.58
C LEU A 555 -26.83 -5.50 -25.75
N LYS A 556 -26.74 -6.28 -26.80
CA LYS A 556 -25.63 -7.21 -27.09
C LYS A 556 -25.45 -7.40 -28.58
N GLU A 557 -24.28 -7.86 -29.00
CA GLU A 557 -23.99 -8.31 -30.35
C GLU A 557 -24.12 -9.83 -30.47
N GLU A 558 -24.32 -10.33 -31.70
CA GLU A 558 -24.45 -11.78 -31.96
C GLU A 558 -23.17 -12.57 -31.58
N ILE A 559 -22.01 -11.89 -31.60
CA ILE A 559 -20.70 -12.49 -31.27
C ILE A 559 -20.43 -12.55 -29.78
N ASP A 560 -21.22 -11.90 -28.95
CA ASP A 560 -20.99 -11.81 -27.53
C ASP A 560 -21.31 -13.15 -26.83
N GLN A 561 -20.57 -13.46 -25.78
CA GLN A 561 -20.85 -14.62 -24.93
C GLN A 561 -21.52 -14.17 -23.65
N GLU A 562 -22.73 -14.66 -23.43
CA GLU A 562 -23.53 -14.32 -22.26
C GLU A 562 -23.18 -15.20 -21.08
N GLN A 563 -23.24 -14.61 -19.88
CA GLN A 563 -23.15 -15.31 -18.59
C GLN A 563 -24.04 -14.59 -17.57
N ILE A 564 -25.27 -15.06 -17.44
CA ILE A 564 -26.28 -14.43 -16.60
C ILE A 564 -25.92 -14.47 -15.12
N PHE A 565 -25.36 -15.58 -14.66
CA PHE A 565 -24.94 -15.75 -13.27
C PHE A 565 -23.43 -15.71 -13.14
N SER A 566 -22.95 -14.85 -12.26
CA SER A 566 -21.55 -14.79 -11.89
C SER A 566 -21.39 -14.72 -10.37
N PHE A 567 -20.34 -15.33 -9.88
CA PHE A 567 -20.04 -15.31 -8.47
C PHE A 567 -18.55 -15.23 -8.20
N TYR A 568 -18.21 -14.71 -7.04
CA TYR A 568 -16.91 -14.93 -6.44
C TYR A 568 -17.06 -15.16 -4.93
N VAL A 569 -16.23 -16.08 -4.44
CA VAL A 569 -16.07 -16.37 -3.01
C VAL A 569 -14.58 -16.28 -2.74
N GLY A 570 -14.19 -15.42 -1.85
CA GLY A 570 -12.78 -15.26 -1.53
C GLY A 570 -12.25 -13.86 -1.80
N VAL A 571 -10.97 -13.75 -1.75
CA VAL A 571 -10.19 -12.57 -1.48
C VAL A 571 -9.96 -11.65 -2.68
N ASN A 572 -10.36 -12.02 -3.87
CA ASN A 572 -10.01 -11.31 -5.10
C ASN A 572 -11.20 -10.55 -5.70
N ARG A 573 -11.18 -9.25 -5.57
CA ARG A 573 -11.88 -8.33 -6.44
C ARG A 573 -10.89 -7.40 -7.11
#